data_4a203bba26b95b89fb9ac4066a955e1c
#
_entry.id   4a203bba26b95b89fb9ac4066a955e1c
#
_cell.length_a   1.000
_cell.length_b   1.000
_cell.length_c   1.000
_cell.angle_alpha   90.00
_cell.angle_beta   90.00
_cell.angle_gamma   90.00
#
_symmetry.space_group_name_H-M   'P 1'
#
loop_
_entity.id
_entity.type
_entity.pdbx_description
1 polymer ?
#
loop_
_entity_poly.entity_id
_entity_poly.type
_entity_poly.pdbx_seq_one_letter_code
_entity_poly.pdbx_strand_id
1 'polypeptide(L)'
;TLNLRVYWPNKIEPSSEMVTDTLYWQSFGYTPDDAHSSLPLTAEFIQEAMRQISARVRELFIPHVDNVNRYIYTSTNPAMDDAYDFWQQKKYKEASYLWEYVYEEQKNETTRAMAAANLAVYNELFDNYKVAIEWVDKSLSLFEKRVDSNASDITALRDYRRQLMERKSDNSLLQKQM
;
A
#
# COMPACT_ATOMS: atom_id res chain seq x y z
N THR A 1 22.67 -1.11 -5.77
CA THR A 1 22.23 0.25 -5.42
C THR A 1 22.58 1.21 -6.53
N LEU A 2 21.62 1.99 -6.99
CA LEU A 2 21.81 3.07 -7.96
C LEU A 2 21.41 4.39 -7.31
N ASN A 3 22.32 5.39 -7.39
CA ASN A 3 22.01 6.76 -7.00
C ASN A 3 21.65 7.57 -8.23
N LEU A 4 20.41 8.06 -8.28
CA LEU A 4 19.89 8.85 -9.39
C LEU A 4 19.79 10.32 -8.96
N ARG A 5 20.28 11.24 -9.80
CA ARG A 5 20.09 12.68 -9.62
C ARG A 5 19.32 13.23 -10.82
N VAL A 6 18.18 13.86 -10.55
CA VAL A 6 17.33 14.44 -11.57
C VAL A 6 17.41 15.96 -11.48
N TYR A 7 17.82 16.61 -12.56
CA TYR A 7 17.93 18.05 -12.67
C TYR A 7 16.70 18.58 -13.42
N TRP A 8 15.85 19.30 -12.73
CA TRP A 8 14.66 19.92 -13.31
C TRP A 8 14.96 21.33 -13.79
N PRO A 9 14.46 21.77 -14.96
CA PRO A 9 14.74 23.10 -15.51
C PRO A 9 14.39 24.27 -14.58
N ASN A 10 13.42 24.07 -13.69
CA ASN A 10 12.86 25.10 -12.83
C ASN A 10 13.20 24.92 -11.34
N LYS A 11 14.12 24.00 -11.00
CA LYS A 11 14.57 23.78 -9.61
C LYS A 11 16.06 24.02 -9.49
N ILE A 12 16.46 24.73 -8.42
CA ILE A 12 17.87 25.03 -8.13
C ILE A 12 18.61 23.77 -7.65
N GLU A 13 17.92 22.92 -6.87
CA GLU A 13 18.50 21.70 -6.34
C GLU A 13 17.97 20.46 -7.09
N PRO A 14 18.86 19.51 -7.42
CA PRO A 14 18.43 18.25 -8.04
C PRO A 14 17.65 17.40 -7.05
N SER A 15 16.64 16.67 -7.54
CA SER A 15 16.04 15.57 -6.79
C SER A 15 17.02 14.40 -6.77
N SER A 16 17.22 13.79 -5.61
CA SER A 16 18.09 12.63 -5.44
C SER A 16 17.26 11.43 -4.99
N GLU A 17 17.30 10.38 -5.80
CA GLU A 17 16.61 9.11 -5.52
C GLU A 17 17.62 7.98 -5.43
N MET A 18 17.45 7.10 -4.46
CA MET A 18 18.28 5.91 -4.30
C MET A 18 17.43 4.66 -4.55
N VAL A 19 17.76 3.95 -5.63
CA VAL A 19 17.13 2.68 -5.96
C VAL A 19 18.03 1.56 -5.51
N THR A 20 17.53 0.70 -4.61
CA THR A 20 18.24 -0.47 -4.11
C THR A 20 17.43 -1.71 -4.40
N ASP A 21 18.10 -2.73 -4.91
CA ASP A 21 17.57 -4.08 -5.07
C ASP A 21 18.61 -5.12 -4.68
N THR A 22 18.13 -6.31 -4.33
CA THR A 22 19.00 -7.44 -3.97
C THR A 22 18.58 -8.66 -4.79
N LEU A 23 19.54 -9.19 -5.53
CA LEU A 23 19.35 -10.38 -6.34
C LEU A 23 20.06 -11.56 -5.70
N TYR A 24 19.41 -12.71 -5.74
CA TYR A 24 19.96 -13.96 -5.23
C TYR A 24 20.01 -14.96 -6.36
N TRP A 25 21.15 -15.66 -6.45
CA TRP A 25 21.30 -16.83 -7.32
C TRP A 25 21.66 -18.02 -6.43
N GLN A 26 21.12 -19.15 -6.78
CA GLN A 26 21.35 -20.39 -6.08
C GLN A 26 21.64 -21.48 -7.10
N SER A 27 22.69 -22.26 -6.84
CA SER A 27 23.04 -23.42 -7.66
C SER A 27 23.24 -24.63 -6.76
N PHE A 28 23.11 -25.81 -7.35
CA PHE A 28 23.30 -27.08 -6.69
C PHE A 28 24.28 -27.91 -7.52
N GLY A 29 25.17 -28.65 -6.84
CA GLY A 29 26.15 -29.55 -7.44
C GLY A 29 26.49 -30.69 -6.51
N TYR A 30 27.12 -31.72 -7.03
CA TYR A 30 27.63 -32.86 -6.20
C TYR A 30 28.82 -32.44 -5.37
N THR A 31 29.57 -31.46 -5.82
CA THR A 31 30.68 -30.85 -5.09
C THR A 31 30.52 -29.34 -5.01
N PRO A 32 31.20 -28.63 -4.09
CA PRO A 32 31.21 -27.18 -4.06
C PRO A 32 31.67 -26.54 -5.37
N ASP A 33 32.65 -27.15 -6.04
CA ASP A 33 33.17 -26.66 -7.32
C ASP A 33 32.14 -26.81 -8.47
N ASP A 34 31.38 -27.90 -8.49
CA ASP A 34 30.30 -28.11 -9.44
C ASP A 34 29.18 -27.04 -9.22
N ALA A 35 28.81 -26.84 -7.98
CA ALA A 35 27.81 -25.81 -7.65
C ALA A 35 28.31 -24.42 -8.04
N HIS A 36 29.55 -24.06 -7.75
CA HIS A 36 30.14 -22.79 -8.11
C HIS A 36 30.22 -22.58 -9.63
N SER A 37 30.60 -23.60 -10.38
CA SER A 37 30.71 -23.56 -11.85
C SER A 37 29.34 -23.41 -12.55
N SER A 38 28.26 -23.78 -11.86
CA SER A 38 26.88 -23.65 -12.34
C SER A 38 26.26 -22.28 -12.06
N LEU A 39 26.95 -21.41 -11.32
CA LEU A 39 26.52 -20.02 -11.15
C LEU A 39 26.77 -19.22 -12.44
N PRO A 40 25.91 -18.25 -12.77
CA PRO A 40 26.16 -17.33 -13.88
C PRO A 40 27.48 -16.56 -13.73
N LEU A 41 28.05 -16.14 -14.81
CA LEU A 41 29.24 -15.28 -14.78
C LEU A 41 28.94 -13.92 -14.13
N THR A 42 29.93 -13.32 -13.52
CA THR A 42 29.81 -11.99 -12.89
C THR A 42 29.21 -10.93 -13.84
N ALA A 43 29.55 -11.01 -15.12
CA ALA A 43 28.98 -10.10 -16.13
C ALA A 43 27.48 -10.29 -16.32
N GLU A 44 26.97 -11.52 -16.26
CA GLU A 44 25.55 -11.85 -16.35
C GLU A 44 24.79 -11.37 -15.11
N PHE A 45 25.35 -11.51 -13.93
CA PHE A 45 24.81 -10.92 -12.70
C PHE A 45 24.64 -9.40 -12.82
N ILE A 46 25.68 -8.71 -13.32
CA ILE A 46 25.64 -7.25 -13.51
C ILE A 46 24.57 -6.87 -14.52
N GLN A 47 24.49 -7.58 -15.66
CA GLN A 47 23.47 -7.30 -16.67
C GLN A 47 22.04 -7.47 -16.12
N GLU A 48 21.77 -8.55 -15.41
CA GLU A 48 20.45 -8.77 -14.82
C GLU A 48 20.12 -7.72 -13.74
N ALA A 49 21.08 -7.37 -12.88
CA ALA A 49 20.92 -6.31 -11.89
C ALA A 49 20.61 -4.95 -12.58
N MET A 50 21.34 -4.62 -13.65
CA MET A 50 21.09 -3.39 -14.39
C MET A 50 19.73 -3.39 -15.09
N ARG A 51 19.29 -4.53 -15.63
CA ARG A 51 17.98 -4.68 -16.23
C ARG A 51 16.85 -4.41 -15.22
N GLN A 52 16.94 -5.00 -14.02
CA GLN A 52 15.92 -4.83 -12.99
C GLN A 52 15.91 -3.40 -12.43
N ILE A 53 17.06 -2.84 -12.14
CA ILE A 53 17.18 -1.45 -11.68
C ILE A 53 16.65 -0.47 -12.74
N SER A 54 16.95 -0.70 -14.03
CA SER A 54 16.45 0.14 -15.11
C SER A 54 14.92 0.12 -15.23
N ALA A 55 14.28 -1.02 -14.99
CA ALA A 55 12.82 -1.11 -14.96
C ALA A 55 12.23 -0.23 -13.85
N ARG A 56 12.80 -0.29 -12.64
CA ARG A 56 12.37 0.56 -11.50
C ARG A 56 12.61 2.04 -11.74
N VAL A 57 13.77 2.40 -12.34
CA VAL A 57 14.04 3.80 -12.70
C VAL A 57 13.01 4.33 -13.69
N ARG A 58 12.57 3.50 -14.66
CA ARG A 58 11.51 3.88 -15.58
C ARG A 58 10.19 4.20 -14.87
N GLU A 59 9.81 3.43 -13.85
CA GLU A 59 8.60 3.64 -13.06
C GLU A 59 8.58 4.98 -12.33
N LEU A 60 9.76 5.53 -11.99
CA LEU A 60 9.87 6.87 -11.38
C LEU A 60 9.51 8.02 -12.34
N PHE A 61 9.59 7.79 -13.67
CA PHE A 61 9.40 8.84 -14.68
C PHE A 61 8.18 8.65 -15.58
N ILE A 62 7.66 7.44 -15.66
CA ILE A 62 6.53 7.11 -16.53
C ILE A 62 5.32 6.83 -15.64
N PRO A 63 4.19 7.54 -15.86
CA PRO A 63 2.95 7.22 -15.18
C PRO A 63 2.60 5.75 -15.40
N HIS A 64 2.38 5.03 -14.32
CA HIS A 64 2.01 3.61 -14.36
C HIS A 64 0.77 3.39 -13.47
N VAL A 65 0.08 2.31 -13.72
CA VAL A 65 -1.11 1.92 -12.95
C VAL A 65 -0.70 0.83 -11.97
N ASP A 66 -0.83 1.12 -10.70
CA ASP A 66 -0.64 0.16 -9.63
C ASP A 66 -1.93 -0.58 -9.31
N ASN A 67 -1.87 -1.91 -9.28
CA ASN A 67 -2.96 -2.71 -8.75
C ASN A 67 -2.82 -2.77 -7.23
N VAL A 68 -3.77 -2.18 -6.54
CA VAL A 68 -3.77 -2.13 -5.08
C VAL A 68 -4.87 -3.02 -4.55
N ASN A 69 -4.52 -4.02 -3.75
CA ASN A 69 -5.47 -4.85 -3.05
C ASN A 69 -5.82 -4.22 -1.69
N ARG A 70 -7.11 -4.15 -1.37
CA ARG A 70 -7.63 -3.68 -0.09
C ARG A 70 -8.52 -4.72 0.54
N TYR A 71 -8.37 -4.89 1.84
CA TYR A 71 -9.24 -5.76 2.63
C TYR A 71 -10.48 -4.99 3.06
N ILE A 72 -11.63 -5.64 2.97
CA ILE A 72 -12.89 -5.17 3.55
C ILE A 72 -13.18 -6.06 4.75
N TYR A 73 -13.29 -5.44 5.91
CA TYR A 73 -13.64 -6.14 7.14
C TYR A 73 -15.12 -6.52 7.14
N THR A 74 -15.38 -7.75 7.53
CA THR A 74 -16.72 -8.27 7.78
C THR A 74 -16.88 -8.65 9.25
N SER A 75 -18.09 -8.72 9.75
CA SER A 75 -18.38 -9.18 11.12
C SER A 75 -19.76 -9.84 11.18
N THR A 76 -20.10 -10.43 12.31
CA THR A 76 -21.43 -10.98 12.55
C THR A 76 -22.52 -9.94 12.77
N ASN A 77 -22.18 -8.65 12.66
CA ASN A 77 -23.17 -7.58 12.74
C ASN A 77 -23.96 -7.50 11.42
N PRO A 78 -25.30 -7.57 11.44
CA PRO A 78 -26.10 -7.59 10.21
C PRO A 78 -25.87 -6.39 9.29
N ALA A 79 -25.71 -5.19 9.84
CA ALA A 79 -25.43 -4.00 9.01
C ALA A 79 -24.04 -4.02 8.35
N MET A 80 -23.04 -4.68 8.97
CA MET A 80 -21.74 -4.91 8.34
C MET A 80 -21.84 -5.92 7.20
N ASP A 81 -22.67 -6.93 7.34
CA ASP A 81 -22.91 -7.95 6.33
C ASP A 81 -23.66 -7.37 5.13
N ASP A 82 -24.77 -6.66 5.38
CA ASP A 82 -25.50 -5.92 4.34
C ASP A 82 -24.60 -4.89 3.60
N ALA A 83 -23.73 -4.21 4.32
CA ALA A 83 -22.79 -3.26 3.72
C ALA A 83 -21.77 -3.98 2.81
N TYR A 84 -21.31 -5.15 3.22
CA TYR A 84 -20.45 -5.98 2.38
C TYR A 84 -21.15 -6.44 1.10
N ASP A 85 -22.41 -6.84 1.19
CA ASP A 85 -23.21 -7.21 0.03
C ASP A 85 -23.40 -6.03 -0.94
N PHE A 86 -23.68 -4.83 -0.44
CA PHE A 86 -23.71 -3.62 -1.27
C PHE A 86 -22.35 -3.34 -1.91
N TRP A 87 -21.26 -3.51 -1.18
CA TRP A 87 -19.90 -3.34 -1.72
C TRP A 87 -19.64 -4.31 -2.88
N GLN A 88 -19.99 -5.59 -2.75
CA GLN A 88 -19.84 -6.59 -3.80
C GLN A 88 -20.68 -6.24 -5.05
N GLN A 89 -21.84 -5.62 -4.87
CA GLN A 89 -22.69 -5.12 -5.95
C GLN A 89 -22.21 -3.78 -6.54
N LYS A 90 -21.06 -3.26 -6.10
CA LYS A 90 -20.52 -1.94 -6.49
C LYS A 90 -21.42 -0.76 -6.10
N LYS A 91 -22.33 -0.96 -5.17
CA LYS A 91 -23.16 0.07 -4.54
C LYS A 91 -22.38 0.70 -3.37
N TYR A 92 -21.27 1.33 -3.71
CA TYR A 92 -20.28 1.80 -2.73
C TYR A 92 -20.83 2.85 -1.76
N LYS A 93 -21.74 3.68 -2.24
CA LYS A 93 -22.37 4.72 -1.43
C LYS A 93 -23.30 4.14 -0.38
N GLU A 94 -24.10 3.15 -0.75
CA GLU A 94 -24.98 2.43 0.16
C GLU A 94 -24.17 1.67 1.22
N ALA A 95 -23.08 1.02 0.82
CA ALA A 95 -22.16 0.37 1.75
C ALA A 95 -21.58 1.38 2.75
N SER A 96 -21.13 2.57 2.29
CA SER A 96 -20.55 3.58 3.17
C SER A 96 -21.55 4.10 4.20
N TYR A 97 -22.82 4.30 3.85
CA TYR A 97 -23.84 4.71 4.80
C TYR A 97 -24.06 3.69 5.93
N LEU A 98 -24.05 2.39 5.61
CA LEU A 98 -24.17 1.36 6.63
C LEU A 98 -22.93 1.28 7.52
N TRP A 99 -21.72 1.45 6.96
CA TRP A 99 -20.52 1.51 7.77
C TRP A 99 -20.47 2.76 8.68
N GLU A 100 -20.94 3.91 8.21
CA GLU A 100 -21.08 5.12 9.06
C GLU A 100 -22.08 4.85 10.19
N TYR A 101 -23.24 4.29 9.88
CA TYR A 101 -24.22 3.89 10.88
C TYR A 101 -23.63 2.93 11.93
N VAL A 102 -22.89 1.90 11.48
CA VAL A 102 -22.22 0.96 12.39
C VAL A 102 -21.18 1.68 13.25
N TYR A 103 -20.40 2.56 12.68
CA TYR A 103 -19.39 3.31 13.43
C TYR A 103 -20.00 4.18 14.53
N GLU A 104 -21.13 4.81 14.28
CA GLU A 104 -21.79 5.71 15.22
C GLU A 104 -22.59 4.97 16.29
N GLU A 105 -23.39 3.96 15.91
CA GLU A 105 -24.39 3.36 16.75
C GLU A 105 -23.92 2.11 17.52
N GLN A 106 -22.86 1.44 17.06
CA GLN A 106 -22.41 0.23 17.71
C GLN A 106 -21.61 0.50 18.98
N LYS A 107 -21.87 -0.32 20.02
CA LYS A 107 -21.13 -0.28 21.28
C LYS A 107 -19.81 -1.06 21.20
N ASN A 108 -19.74 -2.05 20.33
CA ASN A 108 -18.56 -2.89 20.15
C ASN A 108 -17.46 -2.13 19.41
N GLU A 109 -16.39 -1.79 20.13
CA GLU A 109 -15.26 -1.02 19.57
C GLU A 109 -14.57 -1.73 18.41
N THR A 110 -14.52 -3.06 18.39
CA THR A 110 -13.94 -3.83 17.27
C THR A 110 -14.76 -3.64 16.00
N THR A 111 -16.08 -3.79 16.11
CA THR A 111 -16.99 -3.61 14.96
C THR A 111 -16.92 -2.17 14.44
N ARG A 112 -16.85 -1.20 15.35
CA ARG A 112 -16.63 0.22 14.98
C ARG A 112 -15.29 0.44 14.29
N ALA A 113 -14.22 -0.18 14.78
CA ALA A 113 -12.89 -0.07 14.18
C ALA A 113 -12.88 -0.67 12.75
N MET A 114 -13.52 -1.83 12.57
CA MET A 114 -13.68 -2.46 11.26
C MET A 114 -14.47 -1.58 10.29
N ALA A 115 -15.59 -0.99 10.74
CA ALA A 115 -16.38 -0.07 9.93
C ALA A 115 -15.57 1.16 9.52
N ALA A 116 -14.79 1.74 10.44
CA ALA A 116 -13.90 2.86 10.15
C ALA A 116 -12.82 2.50 9.11
N ALA A 117 -12.23 1.29 9.19
CA ALA A 117 -11.28 0.82 8.19
C ALA A 117 -11.93 0.70 6.80
N ASN A 118 -13.16 0.18 6.72
CA ASN A 118 -13.90 0.08 5.46
C ASN A 118 -14.24 1.46 4.88
N LEU A 119 -14.59 2.43 5.73
CA LEU A 119 -14.81 3.82 5.31
C LEU A 119 -13.54 4.48 4.75
N ALA A 120 -12.37 4.10 5.27
CA ALA A 120 -11.12 4.55 4.69
C ALA A 120 -10.94 4.02 3.26
N VAL A 121 -11.24 2.73 3.01
CA VAL A 121 -11.17 2.13 1.67
C VAL A 121 -12.18 2.78 0.72
N TYR A 122 -13.40 3.07 1.19
CA TYR A 122 -14.39 3.80 0.42
C TYR A 122 -13.87 5.18 -0.02
N ASN A 123 -13.30 5.95 0.90
CA ASN A 123 -12.79 7.28 0.60
C ASN A 123 -11.55 7.23 -0.32
N GLU A 124 -10.68 6.23 -0.16
CA GLU A 124 -9.55 6.00 -1.07
C GLU A 124 -10.02 5.73 -2.50
N LEU A 125 -11.10 4.95 -2.68
CA LEU A 125 -11.66 4.63 -4.00
C LEU A 125 -12.08 5.88 -4.79
N PHE A 126 -12.41 6.97 -4.09
CA PHE A 126 -12.79 8.27 -4.68
C PHE A 126 -11.70 9.34 -4.53
N ASP A 127 -10.44 8.92 -4.35
CA ASP A 127 -9.26 9.79 -4.20
C ASP A 127 -9.33 10.80 -3.05
N ASN A 128 -10.24 10.58 -2.10
CA ASN A 128 -10.38 11.40 -0.89
C ASN A 128 -9.36 11.01 0.18
N TYR A 129 -8.07 11.02 -0.17
CA TYR A 129 -6.99 10.52 0.68
C TYR A 129 -6.93 11.16 2.07
N LYS A 130 -7.28 12.45 2.19
CA LYS A 130 -7.31 13.12 3.50
C LYS A 130 -8.32 12.46 4.42
N VAL A 131 -9.55 12.27 3.94
CA VAL A 131 -10.64 11.66 4.71
C VAL A 131 -10.36 10.18 4.97
N ALA A 132 -9.76 9.47 4.00
CA ALA A 132 -9.34 8.08 4.17
C ALA A 132 -8.33 7.95 5.33
N ILE A 133 -7.33 8.82 5.41
CA ILE A 133 -6.35 8.83 6.52
C ILE A 133 -7.04 9.08 7.86
N GLU A 134 -7.96 10.03 7.95
CA GLU A 134 -8.72 10.32 9.16
C GLU A 134 -9.52 9.09 9.64
N TRP A 135 -10.09 8.31 8.72
CA TRP A 135 -10.81 7.08 9.05
C TRP A 135 -9.86 5.96 9.50
N VAL A 136 -8.68 5.83 8.87
CA VAL A 136 -7.67 4.87 9.36
C VAL A 136 -7.21 5.25 10.77
N ASP A 137 -7.00 6.53 11.07
CA ASP A 137 -6.60 6.99 12.40
C ASP A 137 -7.68 6.68 13.45
N LYS A 138 -8.96 6.85 13.12
CA LYS A 138 -10.08 6.45 13.98
C LYS A 138 -10.08 4.93 14.22
N SER A 139 -9.88 4.13 13.17
CA SER A 139 -9.81 2.68 13.27
C SER A 139 -8.67 2.23 14.18
N LEU A 140 -7.46 2.75 13.96
CA LEU A 140 -6.28 2.47 14.77
C LEU A 140 -6.51 2.82 16.25
N SER A 141 -7.10 4.00 16.53
CA SER A 141 -7.36 4.44 17.91
C SER A 141 -8.30 3.50 18.68
N LEU A 142 -9.23 2.85 17.98
CA LEU A 142 -10.15 1.89 18.55
C LEU A 142 -9.50 0.52 18.76
N PHE A 143 -8.70 0.04 17.81
CA PHE A 143 -7.98 -1.22 17.95
C PHE A 143 -6.89 -1.14 19.03
N GLU A 144 -6.15 -0.04 19.13
CA GLU A 144 -5.06 0.14 20.10
C GLU A 144 -5.53 0.24 21.54
N LYS A 145 -6.78 0.66 21.80
CA LYS A 145 -7.36 0.70 23.15
C LYS A 145 -7.59 -0.69 23.75
N ARG A 146 -7.63 -1.73 22.95
CA ARG A 146 -7.93 -3.08 23.40
C ARG A 146 -6.67 -3.85 23.75
N VAL A 147 -6.68 -4.50 24.90
CA VAL A 147 -5.61 -5.37 25.38
C VAL A 147 -5.43 -6.61 24.47
N ASP A 148 -6.55 -7.09 23.87
CA ASP A 148 -6.59 -8.28 23.02
C ASP A 148 -6.64 -7.93 21.51
N SER A 149 -6.18 -6.74 21.13
CA SER A 149 -6.16 -6.36 19.71
C SER A 149 -5.20 -7.26 18.94
N ASN A 150 -5.64 -7.72 17.78
CA ASN A 150 -4.78 -8.48 16.89
C ASN A 150 -3.64 -7.56 16.38
N ALA A 151 -2.42 -7.83 16.81
CA ALA A 151 -1.25 -7.05 16.40
C ALA A 151 -1.08 -6.99 14.86
N SER A 152 -1.59 -8.02 14.16
CA SER A 152 -1.61 -8.07 12.70
C SER A 152 -2.49 -6.98 12.09
N ASP A 153 -3.70 -6.74 12.66
CA ASP A 153 -4.61 -5.70 12.14
C ASP A 153 -4.04 -4.30 12.33
N ILE A 154 -3.45 -4.05 13.50
CA ILE A 154 -2.80 -2.76 13.79
C ILE A 154 -1.64 -2.52 12.83
N THR A 155 -0.80 -3.54 12.58
CA THR A 155 0.32 -3.43 11.66
C THR A 155 -0.16 -3.17 10.23
N ALA A 156 -1.17 -3.92 9.77
CA ALA A 156 -1.77 -3.74 8.44
C ALA A 156 -2.36 -2.34 8.26
N LEU A 157 -3.06 -1.81 9.27
CA LEU A 157 -3.64 -0.46 9.23
C LEU A 157 -2.57 0.64 9.25
N ARG A 158 -1.47 0.47 9.99
CA ARG A 158 -0.34 1.41 9.97
C ARG A 158 0.35 1.43 8.60
N ASP A 159 0.54 0.27 7.99
CA ASP A 159 1.08 0.17 6.64
C ASP A 159 0.12 0.79 5.61
N TYR A 160 -1.17 0.54 5.75
CA TYR A 160 -2.19 1.17 4.91
C TYR A 160 -2.19 2.70 5.04
N ARG A 161 -2.11 3.22 6.26
CA ARG A 161 -1.98 4.65 6.51
C ARG A 161 -0.78 5.28 5.78
N ARG A 162 0.38 4.61 5.85
CA ARG A 162 1.60 5.05 5.17
C ARG A 162 1.38 5.12 3.66
N GLN A 163 0.81 4.08 3.05
CA GLN A 163 0.50 4.04 1.63
C GLN A 163 -0.46 5.17 1.21
N LEU A 164 -1.49 5.47 2.01
CA LEU A 164 -2.40 6.59 1.75
C LEU A 164 -1.67 7.95 1.80
N MET A 165 -0.72 8.12 2.70
CA MET A 165 0.09 9.35 2.77
C MET A 165 0.98 9.51 1.54
N GLU A 166 1.62 8.45 1.07
CA GLU A 166 2.41 8.42 -0.15
C GLU A 166 1.54 8.79 -1.36
N ARG A 167 0.41 8.11 -1.56
CA ARG A 167 -0.53 8.40 -2.67
C ARG A 167 -1.10 9.82 -2.62
N LYS A 168 -1.39 10.34 -1.44
CA LYS A 168 -1.82 11.74 -1.27
C LYS A 168 -0.73 12.71 -1.74
N SER A 169 0.53 12.43 -1.42
CA SER A 169 1.68 13.24 -1.86
C SER A 169 1.80 13.21 -3.39
N ASP A 170 1.74 12.01 -3.99
CA ASP A 170 1.87 11.81 -5.42
C ASP A 170 0.73 12.51 -6.20
N ASN A 171 -0.51 12.37 -5.72
CA ASN A 171 -1.65 13.08 -6.31
C ASN A 171 -1.46 14.61 -6.26
N SER A 172 -0.92 15.14 -5.16
CA SER A 172 -0.63 16.57 -5.02
C SER A 172 0.44 17.06 -5.99
N LEU A 173 1.40 16.20 -6.35
CA LEU A 173 2.44 16.49 -7.33
C LEU A 173 1.88 16.48 -8.75
N LEU A 174 1.03 15.50 -9.08
CA LEU A 174 0.36 15.40 -10.38
C LEU A 174 -0.52 16.62 -10.65
N GLN A 175 -1.30 17.07 -9.66
CA GLN A 175 -2.15 18.27 -9.79
C GLN A 175 -1.37 19.57 -10.02
N LYS A 176 -0.11 19.64 -9.57
CA LYS A 176 0.76 20.81 -9.82
C LYS A 176 1.41 20.80 -11.20
N GLN A 177 1.37 19.66 -11.89
CA GLN A 177 1.97 19.50 -13.23
C GLN A 177 0.94 19.71 -14.34
N MET A 178 -0.35 19.69 -14.03
CA MET A 178 -1.46 19.98 -14.94
C MET A 178 -1.82 21.46 -14.92
#